data_782fd65a4a8eaf33ae13b56aaca763ea
#
_entry.id   782fd65a4a8eaf33ae13b56aaca763ea
#
_cell.length_a   1.000
_cell.length_b   1.000
_cell.length_c   1.000
_cell.angle_alpha   90.00
_cell.angle_beta   90.00
_cell.angle_gamma   90.00
#
_symmetry.space_group_name_H-M   'P 1'
#
loop_
_entity.id
_entity.type
_entity.pdbx_description
1 polymer ?
#
loop_
_entity_poly.entity_id
_entity_poly.type
_entity_poly.pdbx_seq_one_letter_code
_entity_poly.pdbx_strand_id
1 'polypeptide(L)'
;MLSVVVTTVAAMTAWLFVWPDQGMPARVSAIVMLDGPGDDLGVAVRLARERRAPFLVVSQGTPQSHDPCPPPIPRVRLICFHPRPATTQGEAEFTGRLARKYHWHSIAVVAITPQATRARLRVERCFAGPVHMVTAPIALSSWPYEIAYEWGAMVKALVLQRSC
;
A
#
# COMPACT_ATOMS: atom_id res chain seq x y z
N MET A 1 -19.27 0.51 31.19
CA MET A 1 -17.94 0.90 30.74
C MET A 1 -17.33 -0.11 29.77
N LEU A 2 -17.25 -1.41 30.09
CA LEU A 2 -16.67 -2.44 29.21
C LEU A 2 -17.31 -2.49 27.83
N SER A 3 -18.63 -2.46 27.76
CA SER A 3 -19.42 -2.47 26.50
C SER A 3 -19.05 -1.29 25.57
N VAL A 4 -18.90 -0.09 26.12
CA VAL A 4 -18.53 1.09 25.34
C VAL A 4 -17.11 0.94 24.76
N VAL A 5 -16.16 0.45 25.54
CA VAL A 5 -14.78 0.21 25.08
C VAL A 5 -14.77 -0.81 23.94
N VAL A 6 -15.47 -1.93 24.10
CA VAL A 6 -15.55 -2.99 23.07
C VAL A 6 -16.15 -2.44 21.78
N THR A 7 -17.26 -1.71 21.86
CA THR A 7 -17.93 -1.13 20.69
C THR A 7 -17.02 -0.12 19.98
N THR A 8 -16.31 0.73 20.74
CA THR A 8 -15.37 1.70 20.16
C THR A 8 -14.23 1.01 19.43
N VAL A 9 -13.60 0.01 20.05
CA VAL A 9 -12.51 -0.75 19.41
C VAL A 9 -13.00 -1.46 18.17
N ALA A 10 -14.18 -2.09 18.20
CA ALA A 10 -14.77 -2.75 17.04
C ALA A 10 -15.06 -1.77 15.89
N ALA A 11 -15.63 -0.60 16.19
CA ALA A 11 -15.88 0.44 15.20
C ALA A 11 -14.59 0.98 14.59
N MET A 12 -13.56 1.25 15.40
CA MET A 12 -12.25 1.67 14.92
C MET A 12 -11.59 0.60 14.04
N THR A 13 -11.66 -0.67 14.43
CA THR A 13 -11.14 -1.79 13.65
C THR A 13 -11.82 -1.86 12.28
N ALA A 14 -13.14 -1.78 12.27
CA ALA A 14 -13.92 -1.80 11.05
C ALA A 14 -13.54 -0.64 10.10
N TRP A 15 -13.48 0.57 10.62
CA TRP A 15 -13.16 1.77 9.84
C TRP A 15 -11.71 1.79 9.33
N LEU A 16 -10.74 1.38 10.16
CA LEU A 16 -9.33 1.43 9.79
C LEU A 16 -8.90 0.30 8.87
N PHE A 17 -9.44 -0.91 9.07
CA PHE A 17 -8.88 -2.13 8.48
C PHE A 17 -9.86 -2.93 7.63
N VAL A 18 -11.18 -2.75 7.78
CA VAL A 18 -12.17 -3.49 7.01
C VAL A 18 -12.75 -2.65 5.88
N TRP A 19 -13.05 -1.38 6.15
CA TRP A 19 -13.57 -0.42 5.17
C TRP A 19 -12.69 0.84 5.08
N PRO A 20 -11.40 0.68 4.72
CA PRO A 20 -10.54 1.83 4.52
C PRO A 20 -11.05 2.69 3.36
N ASP A 21 -10.78 3.98 3.44
CA ASP A 21 -11.06 4.88 2.33
C ASP A 21 -10.21 4.50 1.11
N GLN A 22 -10.86 4.27 -0.03
CA GLN A 22 -10.25 3.79 -1.25
C GLN A 22 -10.88 4.42 -2.50
N GLY A 23 -10.18 4.32 -3.60
CA GLY A 23 -10.61 4.81 -4.89
C GLY A 23 -9.46 5.46 -5.65
N MET A 24 -9.54 5.45 -6.96
CA MET A 24 -8.57 6.13 -7.80
C MET A 24 -9.25 6.82 -8.98
N PRO A 25 -8.73 7.97 -9.43
CA PRO A 25 -9.20 8.65 -10.64
C PRO A 25 -8.88 7.81 -11.89
N ALA A 26 -9.41 8.25 -13.04
CA ALA A 26 -9.19 7.56 -14.31
C ALA A 26 -7.71 7.36 -14.64
N ARG A 27 -6.84 8.29 -14.25
CA ARG A 27 -5.38 8.21 -14.46
C ARG A 27 -4.62 8.83 -13.30
N VAL A 28 -3.44 8.27 -13.05
CA VAL A 28 -2.44 8.78 -12.08
C VAL A 28 -1.05 8.76 -12.71
N SER A 29 -0.07 9.40 -12.08
CA SER A 29 1.31 9.42 -12.55
C SER A 29 1.98 8.04 -12.42
N ALA A 30 1.69 7.31 -11.34
CA ALA A 30 2.25 5.99 -11.11
C ALA A 30 1.30 5.10 -10.29
N ILE A 31 1.37 3.80 -10.54
CA ILE A 31 0.82 2.75 -9.68
C ILE A 31 1.98 2.18 -8.89
N VAL A 32 1.85 2.15 -7.57
CA VAL A 32 2.85 1.61 -6.63
C VAL A 32 2.22 0.44 -5.89
N MET A 33 2.72 -0.75 -6.13
CA MET A 33 2.32 -1.95 -5.42
C MET A 33 3.22 -2.14 -4.21
N LEU A 34 2.63 -2.24 -3.02
CA LEU A 34 3.32 -2.61 -1.79
C LEU A 34 3.23 -4.12 -1.60
N ASP A 35 4.26 -4.69 -0.98
CA ASP A 35 4.30 -6.12 -0.71
C ASP A 35 3.30 -6.51 0.40
N GLY A 36 2.52 -7.56 0.15
CA GLY A 36 1.50 -8.07 1.05
C GLY A 36 1.11 -9.52 0.72
N PRO A 37 0.39 -10.21 1.62
CA PRO A 37 -0.03 -11.61 1.43
C PRO A 37 -1.29 -11.74 0.55
N GLY A 38 -1.64 -10.73 -0.23
CA GLY A 38 -2.82 -10.71 -1.09
C GLY A 38 -2.52 -10.83 -2.58
N ASP A 39 -3.52 -10.51 -3.42
CA ASP A 39 -3.35 -10.40 -4.87
C ASP A 39 -2.94 -8.98 -5.30
N ASP A 40 -2.01 -8.39 -4.56
CA ASP A 40 -1.54 -7.02 -4.80
C ASP A 40 -0.94 -6.88 -6.20
N LEU A 41 -0.11 -7.85 -6.60
CA LEU A 41 0.52 -7.87 -7.90
C LEU A 41 -0.50 -8.01 -9.04
N GLY A 42 -1.49 -8.89 -8.91
CA GLY A 42 -2.54 -9.07 -9.90
C GLY A 42 -3.36 -7.80 -10.10
N VAL A 43 -3.75 -7.14 -9.01
CA VAL A 43 -4.46 -5.86 -9.06
C VAL A 43 -3.61 -4.78 -9.72
N ALA A 44 -2.34 -4.62 -9.33
CA ALA A 44 -1.45 -3.60 -9.87
C ALA A 44 -1.16 -3.81 -11.36
N VAL A 45 -0.90 -5.04 -11.79
CA VAL A 45 -0.67 -5.40 -13.20
C VAL A 45 -1.94 -5.16 -14.05
N ARG A 46 -3.13 -5.48 -13.54
CA ARG A 46 -4.39 -5.20 -14.22
C ARG A 46 -4.56 -3.70 -14.46
N LEU A 47 -4.40 -2.86 -13.45
CA LEU A 47 -4.48 -1.40 -13.57
C LEU A 47 -3.45 -0.85 -14.58
N ALA A 48 -2.25 -1.39 -14.58
CA ALA A 48 -1.21 -1.00 -15.51
C ALA A 48 -1.56 -1.38 -16.96
N ARG A 49 -2.13 -2.58 -17.20
CA ARG A 49 -2.62 -3.02 -18.51
C ARG A 49 -3.80 -2.16 -19.00
N GLU A 50 -4.65 -1.70 -18.08
CA GLU A 50 -5.72 -0.74 -18.36
C GLU A 50 -5.19 0.68 -18.65
N ARG A 51 -3.87 0.88 -18.63
CA ARG A 51 -3.20 2.16 -18.88
C ARG A 51 -3.62 3.27 -17.91
N ARG A 52 -3.88 2.89 -16.63
CA ARG A 52 -4.23 3.83 -15.57
C ARG A 52 -3.05 4.69 -15.15
N ALA A 53 -1.81 4.27 -15.45
CA ALA A 53 -0.59 5.04 -15.23
C ALA A 53 0.52 4.66 -16.23
N PRO A 54 1.45 5.59 -16.53
CA PRO A 54 2.64 5.30 -17.32
C PRO A 54 3.74 4.55 -16.55
N PHE A 55 3.66 4.49 -15.21
CA PHE A 55 4.61 3.79 -14.35
C PHE A 55 3.90 2.71 -13.52
N LEU A 56 4.54 1.55 -13.43
CA LEU A 56 4.24 0.50 -12.48
C LEU A 56 5.47 0.26 -11.61
N VAL A 57 5.35 0.45 -10.30
CA VAL A 57 6.39 0.20 -9.31
C VAL A 57 5.97 -0.98 -8.46
N VAL A 58 6.81 -1.99 -8.38
CA VAL A 58 6.54 -3.25 -7.67
C VAL A 58 7.54 -3.42 -6.55
N SER A 59 7.07 -3.42 -5.32
CA SER A 59 7.85 -3.84 -4.16
C SER A 59 8.00 -5.36 -4.17
N GLN A 60 9.21 -5.85 -4.04
CA GLN A 60 9.51 -7.29 -3.98
C GLN A 60 9.69 -7.77 -2.54
N GLY A 61 9.33 -6.96 -1.56
CA GLY A 61 9.31 -7.29 -0.15
C GLY A 61 10.61 -7.87 0.40
N THR A 62 10.48 -8.88 1.25
CA THR A 62 11.59 -9.66 1.77
C THR A 62 11.90 -10.85 0.85
N PRO A 63 13.09 -11.48 0.93
CA PRO A 63 13.39 -12.71 0.19
C PRO A 63 12.41 -13.86 0.45
N GLN A 64 11.62 -13.81 1.53
CA GLN A 64 10.64 -14.84 1.90
C GLN A 64 9.23 -14.57 1.35
N SER A 65 8.93 -13.32 1.02
CA SER A 65 7.61 -12.87 0.55
C SER A 65 7.66 -12.30 -0.86
N HIS A 66 8.49 -12.87 -1.75
CA HIS A 66 8.69 -12.21 -3.03
C HIS A 66 7.56 -12.38 -4.02
N ASP A 67 6.91 -11.29 -4.28
CA ASP A 67 6.27 -11.13 -5.56
C ASP A 67 7.33 -11.01 -6.67
N PRO A 68 7.27 -11.86 -7.69
CA PRO A 68 8.20 -11.76 -8.80
C PRO A 68 7.97 -10.44 -9.55
N CYS A 69 9.04 -9.86 -10.06
CA CYS A 69 8.90 -8.75 -10.99
C CYS A 69 8.10 -9.23 -12.23
N PRO A 70 6.97 -8.63 -12.56
CA PRO A 70 6.14 -9.09 -13.66
C PRO A 70 6.84 -8.85 -15.01
N PRO A 71 6.43 -9.56 -16.07
CA PRO A 71 6.95 -9.28 -17.41
C PRO A 71 6.63 -7.84 -17.85
N PRO A 72 7.44 -7.26 -18.76
CA PRO A 72 7.22 -5.91 -19.24
C PRO A 72 5.81 -5.72 -19.84
N ILE A 73 5.18 -4.60 -19.49
CA ILE A 73 3.87 -4.21 -20.00
C ILE A 73 4.05 -3.12 -21.05
N PRO A 74 3.50 -3.29 -22.29
CA PRO A 74 3.68 -2.31 -23.36
C PRO A 74 3.25 -0.89 -22.93
N ARG A 75 4.14 0.09 -23.16
CA ARG A 75 3.93 1.52 -22.84
C ARG A 75 3.83 1.83 -21.35
N VAL A 76 4.21 0.90 -20.47
CA VAL A 76 4.31 1.11 -19.02
C VAL A 76 5.77 0.93 -18.61
N ARG A 77 6.31 1.90 -17.89
CA ARG A 77 7.65 1.78 -17.33
C ARG A 77 7.57 0.98 -16.02
N LEU A 78 8.08 -0.23 -16.06
CA LEU A 78 8.16 -1.12 -14.90
C LEU A 78 9.41 -0.85 -14.09
N ILE A 79 9.26 -0.72 -12.76
CA ILE A 79 10.35 -0.58 -11.79
C ILE A 79 10.10 -1.55 -10.64
N CYS A 80 10.93 -2.57 -10.52
CA CYS A 80 10.90 -3.48 -9.37
C CYS A 80 12.02 -3.11 -8.40
N PHE A 81 11.76 -3.25 -7.10
CA PHE A 81 12.74 -2.91 -6.07
C PHE A 81 12.56 -3.72 -4.79
N HIS A 82 13.65 -3.87 -4.05
CA HIS A 82 13.64 -4.39 -2.68
C HIS A 82 13.71 -3.21 -1.72
N PRO A 83 12.71 -3.02 -0.84
CA PRO A 83 12.69 -1.89 0.09
C PRO A 83 13.81 -2.02 1.14
N ARG A 84 14.37 -0.88 1.54
CA ARG A 84 15.35 -0.78 2.62
C ARG A 84 14.99 0.39 3.53
N PRO A 85 14.59 0.11 4.80
CA PRO A 85 14.38 -1.22 5.39
C PRO A 85 13.27 -2.01 4.67
N ALA A 86 13.25 -3.35 4.82
CA ALA A 86 12.23 -4.25 4.27
C ALA A 86 10.92 -4.11 5.06
N THR A 87 10.27 -2.97 4.91
CA THR A 87 9.05 -2.55 5.61
C THR A 87 8.27 -1.57 4.76
N THR A 88 7.00 -1.35 5.08
CA THR A 88 6.17 -0.32 4.43
C THR A 88 6.76 1.10 4.54
N GLN A 89 7.59 1.37 5.56
CA GLN A 89 8.35 2.63 5.62
C GLN A 89 9.38 2.71 4.48
N GLY A 90 10.20 1.67 4.28
CA GLY A 90 11.18 1.65 3.19
C GLY A 90 10.53 1.70 1.81
N GLU A 91 9.34 1.09 1.65
CA GLU A 91 8.53 1.20 0.42
C GLU A 91 8.07 2.65 0.18
N ALA A 92 7.56 3.31 1.21
CA ALA A 92 7.14 4.72 1.15
C ALA A 92 8.32 5.66 0.83
N GLU A 93 9.46 5.47 1.47
CA GLU A 93 10.69 6.23 1.21
C GLU A 93 11.16 6.05 -0.24
N PHE A 94 11.14 4.83 -0.76
CA PHE A 94 11.51 4.56 -2.15
C PHE A 94 10.52 5.23 -3.12
N THR A 95 9.23 5.12 -2.84
CA THR A 95 8.16 5.78 -3.60
C THR A 95 8.37 7.29 -3.65
N GLY A 96 8.66 7.92 -2.52
CA GLY A 96 8.93 9.36 -2.45
C GLY A 96 10.17 9.77 -3.26
N ARG A 97 11.23 8.96 -3.27
CA ARG A 97 12.41 9.20 -4.11
C ARG A 97 12.07 9.13 -5.60
N LEU A 98 11.29 8.13 -6.03
CA LEU A 98 10.85 8.02 -7.43
C LEU A 98 9.92 9.16 -7.82
N ALA A 99 8.99 9.54 -6.95
CA ALA A 99 8.05 10.62 -7.19
C ALA A 99 8.79 11.95 -7.47
N ARG A 100 9.82 12.26 -6.68
CA ARG A 100 10.68 13.42 -6.94
C ARG A 100 11.48 13.29 -8.25
N LYS A 101 12.07 12.12 -8.50
CA LYS A 101 12.88 11.86 -9.71
C LYS A 101 12.08 11.99 -11.00
N TYR A 102 10.82 11.54 -11.00
CA TYR A 102 9.96 11.50 -12.18
C TYR A 102 8.87 12.58 -12.18
N HIS A 103 8.90 13.50 -11.20
CA HIS A 103 7.94 14.61 -11.05
C HIS A 103 6.48 14.12 -11.05
N TRP A 104 6.18 13.08 -10.26
CA TRP A 104 4.82 12.57 -10.17
C TRP A 104 3.90 13.56 -9.43
N HIS A 105 2.70 13.73 -9.93
CA HIS A 105 1.70 14.63 -9.36
C HIS A 105 0.63 13.91 -8.55
N SER A 106 0.37 12.63 -8.85
CA SER A 106 -0.56 11.77 -8.11
C SER A 106 -0.15 10.31 -8.25
N ILE A 107 -0.43 9.49 -7.25
CA ILE A 107 -0.11 8.05 -7.28
C ILE A 107 -1.29 7.22 -6.80
N ALA A 108 -1.43 6.01 -7.35
CA ALA A 108 -2.27 4.95 -6.80
C ALA A 108 -1.38 3.95 -6.07
N VAL A 109 -1.71 3.66 -4.82
CA VAL A 109 -1.01 2.68 -4.00
C VAL A 109 -1.89 1.45 -3.87
N VAL A 110 -1.37 0.30 -4.30
CA VAL A 110 -2.03 -0.99 -4.18
C VAL A 110 -1.48 -1.70 -2.95
N ALA A 111 -2.36 -2.10 -2.05
CA ALA A 111 -2.03 -2.82 -0.82
C ALA A 111 -3.22 -3.69 -0.41
N ILE A 112 -3.01 -4.70 0.43
CA ILE A 112 -4.12 -5.48 1.00
C ILE A 112 -5.06 -4.58 1.81
N THR A 113 -6.33 -4.96 1.88
CA THR A 113 -7.36 -4.15 2.54
C THR A 113 -6.98 -3.76 3.98
N PRO A 114 -6.55 -4.66 4.87
CA PRO A 114 -6.18 -4.27 6.24
C PRO A 114 -4.99 -3.29 6.31
N GLN A 115 -4.05 -3.37 5.37
CA GLN A 115 -2.86 -2.52 5.34
C GLN A 115 -3.12 -1.11 4.82
N ALA A 116 -4.22 -0.89 4.09
CA ALA A 116 -4.44 0.31 3.26
C ALA A 116 -4.31 1.63 4.05
N THR A 117 -4.92 1.73 5.23
CA THR A 117 -4.86 2.95 6.05
C THR A 117 -3.43 3.28 6.49
N ARG A 118 -2.67 2.27 6.94
CA ARG A 118 -1.27 2.45 7.34
C ARG A 118 -0.36 2.74 6.14
N ALA A 119 -0.60 2.08 5.02
CA ALA A 119 0.12 2.32 3.78
C ALA A 119 -0.06 3.77 3.31
N ARG A 120 -1.30 4.27 3.28
CA ARG A 120 -1.60 5.67 2.98
C ARG A 120 -0.81 6.61 3.89
N LEU A 121 -0.95 6.44 5.21
CA LEU A 121 -0.24 7.26 6.21
C LEU A 121 1.27 7.33 5.96
N ARG A 122 1.88 6.18 5.63
CA ARG A 122 3.32 6.11 5.36
C ARG A 122 3.70 6.83 4.08
N VAL A 123 2.96 6.59 3.01
CA VAL A 123 3.25 7.17 1.69
C VAL A 123 3.02 8.67 1.68
N GLU A 124 1.97 9.18 2.32
CA GLU A 124 1.68 10.62 2.44
C GLU A 124 2.78 11.39 3.19
N ARG A 125 3.54 10.75 4.05
CA ARG A 125 4.72 11.37 4.69
C ARG A 125 5.87 11.57 3.71
N CYS A 126 5.96 10.76 2.66
CA CYS A 126 7.05 10.75 1.69
C CYS A 126 6.70 11.39 0.34
N PHE A 127 5.42 11.59 0.09
CA PHE A 127 4.89 12.13 -1.17
C PHE A 127 3.84 13.20 -0.88
N ALA A 128 4.09 14.41 -1.38
CA ALA A 128 3.21 15.57 -1.13
C ALA A 128 1.97 15.66 -2.02
N GLY A 129 1.88 14.82 -3.06
CA GLY A 129 0.72 14.79 -3.96
C GLY A 129 -0.40 13.87 -3.47
N PRO A 130 -1.56 13.85 -4.16
CA PRO A 130 -2.66 12.96 -3.83
C PRO A 130 -2.27 11.48 -3.88
N VAL A 131 -2.57 10.76 -2.81
CA VAL A 131 -2.40 9.31 -2.68
C VAL A 131 -3.77 8.64 -2.73
N HIS A 132 -3.98 7.81 -3.74
CA HIS A 132 -5.20 7.05 -3.96
C HIS A 132 -4.96 5.59 -3.59
N MET A 133 -5.77 5.05 -2.66
CA MET A 133 -5.64 3.66 -2.28
C MET A 133 -6.49 2.76 -3.17
N VAL A 134 -5.91 1.65 -3.59
CA VAL A 134 -6.61 0.54 -4.25
C VAL A 134 -6.34 -0.71 -3.44
N THR A 135 -7.38 -1.34 -2.93
CA THR A 135 -7.22 -2.51 -2.08
C THR A 135 -7.21 -3.80 -2.88
N ALA A 136 -6.33 -4.71 -2.47
CA ALA A 136 -6.28 -6.08 -2.96
C ALA A 136 -6.93 -7.05 -1.96
N PRO A 137 -7.64 -8.08 -2.44
CA PRO A 137 -8.27 -9.07 -1.57
C PRO A 137 -7.23 -9.98 -0.93
N ILE A 138 -7.57 -10.47 0.27
CA ILE A 138 -6.83 -11.52 0.98
C ILE A 138 -7.77 -12.69 1.28
N ALA A 139 -7.21 -13.87 1.57
CA ALA A 139 -7.98 -15.01 2.02
C ALA A 139 -8.72 -14.69 3.33
N LEU A 140 -9.98 -15.12 3.47
CA LEU A 140 -10.77 -14.88 4.68
C LEU A 140 -10.10 -15.40 5.94
N SER A 141 -9.38 -16.51 5.84
CA SER A 141 -8.61 -17.10 6.95
C SER A 141 -7.47 -16.22 7.46
N SER A 142 -6.95 -15.32 6.64
CA SER A 142 -5.85 -14.41 7.01
C SER A 142 -6.32 -13.17 7.77
N TRP A 143 -7.60 -12.80 7.68
CA TRP A 143 -8.13 -11.57 8.24
C TRP A 143 -7.85 -11.37 9.74
N PRO A 144 -8.07 -12.36 10.63
CA PRO A 144 -7.82 -12.16 12.06
C PRO A 144 -6.36 -11.85 12.36
N TYR A 145 -5.45 -12.52 11.68
CA TYR A 145 -4.01 -12.27 11.82
C TYR A 145 -3.63 -10.88 11.31
N GLU A 146 -4.07 -10.51 10.11
CA GLU A 146 -3.74 -9.23 9.49
C GLU A 146 -4.30 -8.05 10.30
N ILE A 147 -5.52 -8.15 10.82
CA ILE A 147 -6.09 -7.11 11.70
C ILE A 147 -5.25 -6.94 12.97
N ALA A 148 -4.88 -8.05 13.63
CA ALA A 148 -4.05 -8.00 14.84
C ALA A 148 -2.67 -7.41 14.55
N TYR A 149 -2.06 -7.81 13.44
CA TYR A 149 -0.78 -7.28 12.96
C TYR A 149 -0.86 -5.78 12.68
N GLU A 150 -1.91 -5.33 11.98
CA GLU A 150 -2.07 -3.93 11.59
C GLU A 150 -2.32 -3.01 12.78
N TRP A 151 -2.96 -3.47 13.86
CA TRP A 151 -3.04 -2.70 15.10
C TRP A 151 -1.65 -2.39 15.66
N GLY A 152 -0.79 -3.40 15.79
CA GLY A 152 0.59 -3.20 16.26
C GLY A 152 1.43 -2.35 15.31
N ALA A 153 1.31 -2.60 14.01
CA ALA A 153 2.02 -1.86 12.98
C ALA A 153 1.56 -0.38 12.87
N MET A 154 0.28 -0.09 13.11
CA MET A 154 -0.26 1.27 13.16
C MET A 154 0.29 2.04 14.37
N VAL A 155 0.29 1.44 15.55
CA VAL A 155 0.90 2.06 16.75
C VAL A 155 2.38 2.36 16.48
N LYS A 156 3.14 1.41 15.94
CA LYS A 156 4.54 1.61 15.55
C LYS A 156 4.70 2.76 14.54
N ALA A 157 3.79 2.85 13.56
CA ALA A 157 3.79 3.92 12.57
C ALA A 157 3.54 5.31 13.18
N LEU A 158 2.64 5.39 14.16
CA LEU A 158 2.26 6.67 14.76
C LEU A 158 3.26 7.15 15.81
N VAL A 159 3.89 6.22 16.56
CA VAL A 159 4.71 6.55 17.73
C VAL A 159 6.21 6.51 17.41
N LEU A 160 6.68 5.42 16.81
CA LEU A 160 8.12 5.14 16.69
C LEU A 160 8.71 5.53 15.33
N GLN A 161 7.94 5.45 14.26
CA GLN A 161 8.42 5.63 12.89
C GLN A 161 7.65 6.76 12.22
N ARG A 162 7.91 8.00 12.60
CA ARG A 162 7.16 9.18 12.12
C ARG A 162 7.74 9.84 10.87
N SER A 163 9.01 9.63 10.60
CA SER A 163 9.69 10.21 9.43
C SER A 163 9.26 9.55 8.12
N CYS A 164 9.44 10.29 7.06
CA CYS A 164 9.65 9.72 5.75
C CYS A 164 11.03 9.09 5.70
#